data_bb9025eccd88a2b5a313c6dab2e59a39
#
_entry.id   bb9025eccd88a2b5a313c6dab2e59a39
#
_cell.length_a   1.000
_cell.length_b   1.000
_cell.length_c   1.000
_cell.angle_alpha   90.00
_cell.angle_beta   90.00
_cell.angle_gamma   90.00
#
_symmetry.space_group_name_H-M   'P 1'
#
loop_
_entity.id
_entity.type
_entity.pdbx_description
1 polymer ?
#
loop_
_entity_poly.entity_id
_entity_poly.type
_entity_poly.pdbx_seq_one_letter_code
_entity_poly.pdbx_strand_id
1 'polypeptide(L)'
;LITAAQLRAARALAGIDQKTLAERAGVSVPTIQRMEASDGVVRGVIDTLIKVIAALEESGVELIGDNQVSEGGGRGVRLKQPAPPAR
;
A
#
# COMPACT_ATOMS: atom_id res chain seq x y z
N LEU A 1 -5.40 -5.83 5.96
CA LEU A 1 -4.07 -6.00 5.36
C LEU A 1 -4.08 -5.49 3.93
N ILE A 2 -2.94 -5.04 3.48
CA ILE A 2 -2.80 -4.52 2.12
C ILE A 2 -2.09 -5.52 1.23
N THR A 3 -2.36 -5.43 -0.07
CA THR A 3 -1.67 -6.24 -1.05
C THR A 3 -0.47 -5.48 -1.61
N ALA A 4 0.45 -6.21 -2.21
CA ALA A 4 1.60 -5.58 -2.89
C ALA A 4 1.13 -4.65 -4.00
N ALA A 5 0.05 -5.03 -4.72
CA ALA A 5 -0.51 -4.18 -5.76
C ALA A 5 -1.05 -2.86 -5.19
N GLN A 6 -1.71 -2.92 -4.03
CA GLN A 6 -2.17 -1.71 -3.35
C GLN A 6 -1.00 -0.81 -2.95
N LEU A 7 0.08 -1.42 -2.46
CA LEU A 7 1.27 -0.66 -2.06
C LEU A 7 1.88 0.06 -3.26
N ARG A 8 2.05 -0.65 -4.38
CA ARG A 8 2.56 -0.03 -5.60
C ARG A 8 1.63 1.07 -6.11
N ALA A 9 0.33 0.82 -6.11
CA ALA A 9 -0.66 1.79 -6.56
C ALA A 9 -0.68 3.03 -5.66
N ALA A 10 -0.59 2.84 -4.35
CA ALA A 10 -0.57 3.94 -3.41
C ALA A 10 0.65 4.82 -3.63
N ARG A 11 1.82 4.19 -3.83
CA ARG A 11 3.04 4.94 -4.10
C ARG A 11 2.93 5.73 -5.41
N ALA A 12 2.40 5.09 -6.45
CA ALA A 12 2.20 5.75 -7.74
C ALA A 12 1.22 6.92 -7.60
N LEU A 13 0.14 6.72 -6.87
CA LEU A 13 -0.88 7.75 -6.68
C LEU A 13 -0.32 8.93 -5.87
N ALA A 14 0.54 8.64 -4.90
CA ALA A 14 1.21 9.68 -4.13
C ALA A 14 2.32 10.39 -4.93
N GLY A 15 2.73 9.80 -6.04
CA GLY A 15 3.79 10.38 -6.88
C GLY A 15 5.18 10.29 -6.28
N ILE A 16 5.44 9.28 -5.46
CA ILE A 16 6.74 9.11 -4.82
C ILE A 16 7.38 7.81 -5.26
N ASP A 17 8.72 7.79 -5.25
CA ASP A 17 9.48 6.59 -5.58
C ASP A 17 9.73 5.74 -4.33
N GLN A 18 10.33 4.57 -4.54
CA GLN A 18 10.61 3.66 -3.43
C GLN A 18 11.57 4.27 -2.41
N LYS A 19 12.54 5.04 -2.87
CA LYS A 19 13.50 5.68 -1.98
C LYS A 19 12.81 6.68 -1.06
N THR A 20 11.94 7.51 -1.62
CA THR A 20 11.20 8.49 -0.84
C THR A 20 10.30 7.82 0.18
N LEU A 21 9.59 6.76 -0.24
CA LEU A 21 8.74 6.02 0.68
C LEU A 21 9.56 5.41 1.81
N ALA A 22 10.71 4.82 1.48
CA ALA A 22 11.59 4.21 2.48
C ALA A 22 12.04 5.25 3.50
N GLU A 23 12.44 6.43 3.03
CA GLU A 23 12.87 7.52 3.90
C GLU A 23 11.75 7.97 4.83
N ARG A 24 10.55 8.17 4.28
CA ARG A 24 9.41 8.63 5.07
C ARG A 24 8.95 7.59 6.09
N ALA A 25 9.07 6.33 5.75
CA ALA A 25 8.66 5.24 6.63
C ALA A 25 9.76 4.86 7.62
N GLY A 26 10.99 5.31 7.41
CA GLY A 26 12.10 4.95 8.28
C GLY A 26 12.54 3.50 8.09
N VAL A 27 12.44 2.98 6.86
CA VAL A 27 12.85 1.62 6.53
C VAL A 27 13.80 1.67 5.34
N SER A 28 14.42 0.53 5.02
CA SER A 28 15.37 0.46 3.91
C SER A 28 14.65 0.29 2.57
N VAL A 29 15.29 0.72 1.48
CA VAL A 29 14.77 0.51 0.14
C VAL A 29 14.57 -0.99 -0.15
N PRO A 30 15.53 -1.88 0.17
CA PRO A 30 15.29 -3.31 -0.03
C PRO A 30 14.04 -3.83 0.67
N THR A 31 13.69 -3.27 1.83
CA THR A 31 12.46 -3.65 2.52
C THR A 31 11.24 -3.29 1.67
N ILE A 32 11.20 -2.07 1.14
CA ILE A 32 10.11 -1.65 0.26
C ILE A 32 10.04 -2.54 -0.98
N GLN A 33 11.20 -2.84 -1.57
CA GLN A 33 11.26 -3.68 -2.77
C GLN A 33 10.69 -5.07 -2.50
N ARG A 34 11.06 -5.67 -1.37
CA ARG A 34 10.53 -7.00 -1.02
C ARG A 34 9.03 -6.96 -0.79
N MET A 35 8.54 -5.91 -0.13
CA MET A 35 7.11 -5.77 0.11
C MET A 35 6.34 -5.65 -1.20
N GLU A 36 6.85 -4.84 -2.13
CA GLU A 36 6.20 -4.62 -3.42
C GLU A 36 6.31 -5.82 -4.36
N ALA A 37 7.26 -6.71 -4.11
CA ALA A 37 7.43 -7.93 -4.90
C ALA A 37 6.64 -9.10 -4.34
N SER A 38 5.96 -8.93 -3.21
CA SER A 38 5.15 -10.00 -2.62
C SER A 38 4.03 -10.41 -3.57
N ASP A 39 3.66 -11.68 -3.49
CA ASP A 39 2.53 -12.20 -4.27
C ASP A 39 1.29 -12.10 -3.38
N GLY A 40 0.38 -11.20 -3.74
CA GLY A 40 -0.84 -10.98 -2.98
C GLY A 40 -0.60 -10.08 -1.77
N VAL A 41 -1.04 -10.53 -0.60
CA VAL A 41 -0.92 -9.75 0.64
C VAL A 41 0.53 -9.56 1.01
N VAL A 42 0.87 -8.33 1.37
CA VAL A 42 2.24 -8.00 1.78
C VAL A 42 2.58 -8.76 3.07
N ARG A 43 3.75 -9.39 3.07
CA ARG A 43 4.27 -10.10 4.22
C ARG A 43 5.43 -9.32 4.81
N GLY A 44 5.56 -9.38 6.12
CA GLY A 44 6.64 -8.69 6.80
C GLY A 44 6.35 -8.52 8.27
N VAL A 45 7.28 -7.86 8.94
CA VAL A 45 7.13 -7.53 10.35
C VAL A 45 6.03 -6.48 10.47
N ILE A 46 5.13 -6.69 11.44
CA ILE A 46 4.00 -5.81 11.67
C ILE A 46 4.44 -4.35 11.84
N ASP A 47 5.50 -4.11 12.61
CA ASP A 47 5.98 -2.75 12.83
C ASP A 47 6.40 -2.06 11.54
N THR A 48 7.07 -2.80 10.65
CA THR A 48 7.47 -2.27 9.35
C THR A 48 6.25 -1.92 8.51
N LEU A 49 5.26 -2.81 8.50
CA LEU A 49 4.04 -2.60 7.74
C LEU A 49 3.30 -1.35 8.23
N ILE A 50 3.19 -1.19 9.54
CA ILE A 50 2.54 -0.02 10.13
C ILE A 50 3.26 1.26 9.72
N LYS A 51 4.60 1.26 9.75
CA LYS A 51 5.38 2.43 9.36
C LYS A 51 5.16 2.80 7.90
N VAL A 52 5.11 1.81 7.02
CA VAL A 52 4.90 2.05 5.59
C VAL A 52 3.50 2.59 5.32
N ILE A 53 2.50 2.00 5.96
CA ILE A 53 1.12 2.46 5.81
C ILE A 53 0.98 3.88 6.32
N ALA A 54 1.56 4.19 7.48
CA ALA A 54 1.51 5.54 8.04
C ALA A 54 2.16 6.56 7.11
N ALA A 55 3.30 6.20 6.51
CA ALA A 55 3.98 7.08 5.57
C ALA A 55 3.13 7.38 4.34
N LEU A 56 2.42 6.37 3.83
CA LEU A 56 1.53 6.56 2.69
C LEU A 56 0.34 7.44 3.06
N GLU A 57 -0.23 7.22 4.24
CA GLU A 57 -1.33 8.04 4.71
C GLU A 57 -0.91 9.49 4.90
N GLU A 58 0.27 9.71 5.44
CA GLU A 58 0.82 11.05 5.58
C GLU A 58 1.12 11.69 4.24
N SER A 59 1.35 10.89 3.22
CA SER A 59 1.55 11.36 1.84
C SER A 59 0.22 11.66 1.14
N GLY A 60 -0.90 11.48 1.83
CA GLY A 60 -2.20 11.85 1.30
C GLY A 60 -2.96 10.72 0.61
N VAL A 61 -2.56 9.46 0.82
CA VAL A 61 -3.21 8.33 0.17
C VAL A 61 -3.97 7.51 1.19
N GLU A 62 -5.20 7.19 0.88
CA GLU A 62 -6.06 6.34 1.68
C GLU A 62 -5.98 4.91 1.15
N LEU A 63 -5.66 3.96 2.02
CA LEU A 63 -5.64 2.53 1.66
C LEU A 63 -6.99 1.93 2.03
N ILE A 64 -7.68 1.40 1.04
CA ILE A 64 -9.06 0.93 1.19
C ILE A 64 -9.07 -0.59 1.17
N GLY A 65 -9.57 -1.20 2.25
CA GLY A 65 -9.72 -2.65 2.32
C GLY A 65 -10.96 -3.15 1.60
N ASP A 66 -11.12 -4.46 1.58
CA ASP A 66 -12.29 -5.09 0.96
C ASP A 66 -13.56 -4.58 1.64
N ASN A 67 -14.52 -4.18 0.82
CA ASN A 67 -15.83 -3.72 1.28
C ASN A 67 -15.78 -2.48 2.18
N GLN A 68 -14.63 -1.84 2.31
CA GLN A 68 -14.55 -0.59 3.06
C GLN A 68 -15.08 0.57 2.23
N VAL A 69 -15.72 1.49 2.93
CA VAL A 69 -16.15 2.74 2.32
C VAL A 69 -15.00 3.73 2.36
N SER A 70 -14.77 4.43 1.25
CA SER A 70 -13.79 5.49 1.21
C SER A 70 -14.47 6.78 1.66
N GLU A 71 -13.87 7.44 2.65
CA GLU A 71 -14.43 8.67 3.21
C GLU A 71 -13.62 9.91 2.82
N GLY A 72 -12.48 9.72 2.17
CA GLY A 72 -11.59 10.83 1.90
C GLY A 72 -12.07 11.83 0.88
N GLY A 73 -12.96 11.43 -0.03
CA GLY A 73 -13.52 12.32 -1.03
C GLY A 73 -12.59 12.70 -2.16
N GLY A 74 -11.35 12.31 -2.10
CA GLY A 74 -10.36 12.58 -3.14
C GLY A 74 -10.45 11.61 -4.30
N ARG A 75 -9.58 11.82 -5.27
CA ARG A 75 -9.53 10.99 -6.48
C ARG A 75 -8.76 9.71 -6.24
N GLY A 76 -9.29 8.58 -6.68
CA GLY A 76 -8.61 7.31 -6.51
C GLY A 76 -9.17 6.22 -7.40
N VAL A 77 -8.67 5.01 -7.23
CA VAL A 77 -9.14 3.83 -7.95
C VAL A 77 -9.21 2.67 -6.97
N ARG A 78 -10.10 1.73 -7.24
CA ARG A 78 -10.14 0.49 -6.47
C ARG A 78 -10.61 -0.65 -7.36
N LEU A 79 -10.20 -1.86 -7.00
CA LEU A 79 -10.73 -3.03 -7.68
C LEU A 79 -12.23 -3.14 -7.35
N LYS A 80 -13.01 -3.45 -8.36
CA LYS A 80 -14.41 -3.76 -8.14
C LYS A 80 -14.47 -5.00 -7.26
N GLN A 81 -15.66 -5.46 -6.96
CA GLN A 81 -15.84 -6.66 -6.15
C GLN A 81 -14.66 -7.62 -6.29
N PRO A 82 -14.16 -8.15 -5.17
CA PRO A 82 -13.10 -9.15 -5.25
C PRO A 82 -13.53 -10.24 -6.22
N ALA A 83 -12.60 -10.65 -7.09
CA ALA A 83 -12.88 -11.75 -8.00
C ALA A 83 -13.25 -12.99 -7.18
N PRO A 84 -14.19 -13.83 -7.65
CA PRO A 84 -14.46 -15.09 -6.97
C PRO A 84 -13.17 -15.88 -6.84
N PRO A 85 -13.02 -16.65 -5.75
CA PRO A 85 -11.82 -17.47 -5.60
C PRO A 85 -11.64 -18.37 -6.81
N ALA A 86 -10.41 -18.51 -7.25
CA ALA A 86 -10.09 -19.45 -8.32
C ALA A 86 -10.38 -20.86 -7.83
N ARG A 87 -10.86 -21.68 -8.73
CA ARG A 87 -11.13 -23.09 -8.41
C ARG A 87 -10.03 -23.97 -8.90
#